data_a79c692b24711dea283c001ee78c52a1
#
_entry.id   a79c692b24711dea283c001ee78c52a1
#
_cell.length_a   1.000
_cell.length_b   1.000
_cell.length_c   1.000
_cell.angle_alpha   90.00
_cell.angle_beta   90.00
_cell.angle_gamma   90.00
#
_symmetry.space_group_name_H-M   'P 1'
#
loop_
_entity.id
_entity.type
_entity.pdbx_description
1 polymer ?
#
loop_
_entity_poly.entity_id
_entity_poly.type
_entity_poly.pdbx_seq_one_letter_code
_entity_poly.pdbx_strand_id
1 'polypeptide(L)'
;MTIAISTTGEDLDSLIDERFGRTRHFLLYDLEENTYHLIDNQQNLTSPQGAGIQAAQNIIKAEANAVITGNVGPKAFRTLNAGKIKIYLATGVTVREALEQYQKGLLAQAQDNNVEGHWL
;
A
#
# COMPACT_ATOMS: atom_id res chain seq x y z
N MET A 1 -0.92 1.88 15.76
CA MET A 1 -0.92 2.39 14.40
C MET A 1 -0.61 1.27 13.41
N THR A 2 -1.41 1.14 12.39
CA THR A 2 -1.30 0.06 11.40
C THR A 2 -0.88 0.63 10.06
N ILE A 3 0.15 0.03 9.46
CA ILE A 3 0.68 0.41 8.16
C ILE A 3 0.39 -0.71 7.17
N ALA A 4 -0.20 -0.38 6.03
CA ALA A 4 -0.41 -1.32 4.94
C ALA A 4 0.73 -1.18 3.93
N ILE A 5 1.31 -2.29 3.51
CA ILE A 5 2.41 -2.28 2.56
C ILE A 5 2.03 -3.22 1.40
N SER A 6 2.09 -2.70 0.17
CA SER A 6 1.88 -3.54 -1.00
C SER A 6 3.08 -4.47 -1.16
N THR A 7 2.84 -5.77 -1.26
CA THR A 7 3.92 -6.77 -1.20
C THR A 7 3.78 -7.82 -2.29
N THR A 8 4.93 -8.27 -2.79
CA THR A 8 4.98 -9.35 -3.78
C THR A 8 4.87 -10.73 -3.14
N GLY A 9 5.11 -10.82 -1.84
CA GLY A 9 5.12 -12.09 -1.11
C GLY A 9 4.36 -12.00 0.19
N GLU A 10 4.71 -12.88 1.13
CA GLU A 10 3.91 -13.08 2.32
C GLU A 10 4.61 -12.73 3.63
N ASP A 11 5.84 -12.25 3.58
CA ASP A 11 6.59 -11.96 4.81
C ASP A 11 7.37 -10.64 4.70
N LEU A 12 8.03 -10.29 5.80
CA LEU A 12 8.76 -9.02 5.91
C LEU A 12 9.96 -8.94 4.97
N ASP A 13 10.48 -10.06 4.50
CA ASP A 13 11.62 -10.08 3.60
C ASP A 13 11.23 -10.10 2.13
N SER A 14 9.93 -10.10 1.85
CA SER A 14 9.42 -9.98 0.49
C SER A 14 9.63 -8.56 -0.02
N LEU A 15 9.87 -8.42 -1.33
CA LEU A 15 9.95 -7.10 -1.95
C LEU A 15 8.59 -6.44 -1.94
N ILE A 16 8.56 -5.12 -1.77
CA ILE A 16 7.31 -4.39 -1.95
C ILE A 16 6.86 -4.51 -3.40
N ASP A 17 5.55 -4.49 -3.60
CA ASP A 17 4.99 -4.41 -4.95
C ASP A 17 4.80 -2.92 -5.26
N GLU A 18 5.35 -2.50 -6.40
CA GLU A 18 5.32 -1.08 -6.74
C GLU A 18 3.97 -0.61 -7.27
N ARG A 19 3.04 -1.51 -7.55
CA ARG A 19 1.72 -1.16 -8.09
C ARG A 19 0.65 -1.37 -7.03
N PHE A 20 0.12 -0.30 -6.52
CA PHE A 20 -0.83 -0.34 -5.42
C PHE A 20 -2.07 -1.19 -5.72
N GLY A 21 -2.72 -0.94 -6.84
CA GLY A 21 -3.98 -1.61 -7.15
C GLY A 21 -3.83 -3.04 -7.66
N ARG A 22 -2.63 -3.41 -8.11
CA ARG A 22 -2.37 -4.71 -8.72
C ARG A 22 -1.53 -5.62 -7.85
N THR A 23 -1.27 -5.25 -6.61
CA THR A 23 -0.54 -6.11 -5.69
C THR A 23 -1.40 -7.32 -5.32
N ARG A 24 -0.75 -8.47 -5.14
CA ARG A 24 -1.46 -9.68 -4.73
C ARG A 24 -1.91 -9.61 -3.28
N HIS A 25 -1.09 -9.06 -2.42
CA HIS A 25 -1.37 -8.96 -0.98
C HIS A 25 -1.01 -7.58 -0.47
N PHE A 26 -1.68 -7.18 0.60
CA PHE A 26 -1.19 -6.12 1.46
C PHE A 26 -0.79 -6.74 2.78
N LEU A 27 0.38 -6.36 3.27
CA LEU A 27 0.84 -6.74 4.60
C LEU A 27 0.47 -5.61 5.54
N LEU A 28 -0.33 -5.91 6.55
CA LEU A 28 -0.76 -4.94 7.56
C LEU A 28 0.10 -5.12 8.79
N TYR A 29 0.92 -4.13 9.09
CA TYR A 29 1.85 -4.18 10.21
C TYR A 29 1.37 -3.29 11.34
N ASP A 30 1.25 -3.86 12.54
CA ASP A 30 0.91 -3.12 13.74
C ASP A 30 2.21 -2.68 14.43
N LEU A 31 2.45 -1.37 14.46
CA LEU A 31 3.69 -0.83 15.02
C LEU A 31 3.76 -0.98 16.54
N GLU A 32 2.63 -1.05 17.23
CA GLU A 32 2.62 -1.18 18.68
C GLU A 32 2.90 -2.61 19.12
N GLU A 33 2.26 -3.57 18.45
CA GLU A 33 2.38 -4.98 18.81
C GLU A 33 3.53 -5.67 18.08
N ASN A 34 4.10 -5.06 17.05
CA ASN A 34 5.14 -5.64 16.20
C ASN A 34 4.68 -6.96 15.56
N THR A 35 3.44 -6.99 15.14
CA THR A 35 2.83 -8.15 14.47
C THR A 35 2.28 -7.73 13.13
N TYR A 36 2.10 -8.71 12.25
CA TYR A 36 1.49 -8.43 10.97
C TYR A 36 0.57 -9.56 10.52
N HIS A 37 -0.32 -9.23 9.60
CA HIS A 37 -1.12 -10.22 8.89
C HIS A 37 -1.31 -9.74 7.46
N LEU A 38 -1.71 -10.67 6.60
CA LEU A 38 -1.91 -10.38 5.18
C LEU A 38 -3.39 -10.22 4.89
N ILE A 39 -3.71 -9.32 3.97
CA ILE A 39 -5.03 -9.30 3.36
C ILE A 39 -4.87 -9.57 1.88
N ASP A 40 -5.79 -10.36 1.33
CA ASP A 40 -5.78 -10.77 -0.04
C ASP A 40 -6.34 -9.67 -0.93
N ASN A 41 -5.66 -9.40 -2.04
CA ASN A 41 -6.11 -8.43 -3.05
C ASN A 41 -6.26 -9.11 -4.42
N GLN A 42 -6.26 -10.43 -4.44
CA GLN A 42 -6.20 -11.19 -5.70
C GLN A 42 -7.38 -10.95 -6.62
N GLN A 43 -8.56 -10.73 -6.06
CA GLN A 43 -9.75 -10.49 -6.88
C GLN A 43 -9.64 -9.23 -7.74
N ASN A 44 -8.74 -8.31 -7.38
CA ASN A 44 -8.54 -7.08 -8.12
C ASN A 44 -7.56 -7.23 -9.27
N LEU A 45 -6.81 -8.33 -9.34
CA LEU A 45 -5.80 -8.53 -10.37
C LEU A 45 -6.41 -8.68 -11.76
N THR A 46 -7.62 -9.19 -11.85
CA THR A 46 -8.33 -9.39 -13.11
C THR A 46 -9.35 -8.29 -13.41
N SER A 47 -9.49 -7.33 -12.53
CA SER A 47 -10.44 -6.24 -12.72
C SER A 47 -9.95 -5.31 -13.83
N PRO A 48 -10.73 -5.10 -14.90
CA PRO A 48 -10.30 -4.20 -15.98
C PRO A 48 -10.28 -2.74 -15.54
N GLN A 49 -11.11 -2.39 -14.58
CA GLN A 49 -11.18 -1.04 -14.03
C GLN A 49 -11.45 -1.12 -12.54
N GLY A 50 -11.08 -0.05 -11.81
CA GLY A 50 -11.41 0.07 -10.41
C GLY A 50 -10.53 -0.72 -9.47
N ALA A 51 -9.46 -1.36 -9.95
CA ALA A 51 -8.57 -2.14 -9.08
C ALA A 51 -7.98 -1.27 -7.97
N GLY A 52 -7.57 -0.06 -8.29
CA GLY A 52 -7.03 0.87 -7.30
C GLY A 52 -8.07 1.31 -6.29
N ILE A 53 -9.30 1.56 -6.73
CA ILE A 53 -10.40 1.94 -5.84
C ILE A 53 -10.71 0.80 -4.88
N GLN A 54 -10.82 -0.43 -5.39
CA GLN A 54 -11.12 -1.60 -4.56
C GLN A 54 -10.01 -1.85 -3.55
N ALA A 55 -8.76 -1.75 -3.98
CA ALA A 55 -7.62 -1.90 -3.08
C ALA A 55 -7.68 -0.84 -1.97
N ALA A 56 -7.95 0.41 -2.33
CA ALA A 56 -8.06 1.49 -1.34
C ALA A 56 -9.19 1.22 -0.35
N GLN A 57 -10.33 0.74 -0.81
CA GLN A 57 -11.45 0.40 0.06
C GLN A 57 -11.09 -0.74 1.01
N ASN A 58 -10.34 -1.74 0.55
CA ASN A 58 -9.88 -2.82 1.41
C ASN A 58 -8.97 -2.30 2.51
N ILE A 59 -8.11 -1.35 2.19
CA ILE A 59 -7.21 -0.73 3.17
C ILE A 59 -8.00 0.09 4.20
N ILE A 60 -9.01 0.82 3.74
CA ILE A 60 -9.89 1.59 4.65
C ILE A 60 -10.63 0.65 5.59
N LYS A 61 -11.19 -0.44 5.07
CA LYS A 61 -11.91 -1.44 5.89
C LYS A 61 -10.98 -2.08 6.92
N ALA A 62 -9.72 -2.25 6.58
CA ALA A 62 -8.73 -2.83 7.49
C ALA A 62 -8.23 -1.82 8.52
N GLU A 63 -8.71 -0.58 8.47
CA GLU A 63 -8.39 0.47 9.43
C GLU A 63 -6.91 0.83 9.46
N ALA A 64 -6.24 0.75 8.31
CA ALA A 64 -4.86 1.19 8.20
C ALA A 64 -4.77 2.70 8.34
N ASN A 65 -3.70 3.18 8.93
CA ASN A 65 -3.44 4.61 9.10
C ASN A 65 -2.61 5.18 7.96
N ALA A 66 -1.78 4.35 7.35
CA ALA A 66 -0.91 4.75 6.26
C ALA A 66 -0.66 3.57 5.33
N VAL A 67 -0.21 3.89 4.13
CA VAL A 67 0.15 2.91 3.10
C VAL A 67 1.57 3.20 2.63
N ILE A 68 2.36 2.15 2.43
CA ILE A 68 3.65 2.25 1.75
C ILE A 68 3.52 1.46 0.44
N THR A 69 3.77 2.13 -0.68
CA THR A 69 3.69 1.54 -2.01
C THR A 69 4.60 2.32 -2.96
N GLY A 70 4.78 1.83 -4.18
CA GLY A 70 5.63 2.53 -5.14
C GLY A 70 4.85 3.52 -6.00
N ASN A 71 3.71 3.10 -6.52
CA ASN A 71 2.95 3.89 -7.49
C ASN A 71 1.46 3.84 -7.14
N VAL A 72 0.82 4.99 -7.21
CA VAL A 72 -0.61 5.11 -6.92
C VAL A 72 -1.26 6.00 -7.98
N GLY A 73 -2.35 5.51 -8.57
CA GLY A 73 -3.11 6.25 -9.57
C GLY A 73 -4.06 7.26 -8.95
N PRO A 74 -4.69 8.11 -9.79
CA PRO A 74 -5.50 9.21 -9.28
C PRO A 74 -6.74 8.79 -8.49
N LYS A 75 -7.42 7.74 -8.92
CA LYS A 75 -8.64 7.29 -8.23
C LYS A 75 -8.31 6.67 -6.87
N ALA A 76 -7.27 5.85 -6.83
CA ALA A 76 -6.81 5.25 -5.58
C ALA A 76 -6.33 6.32 -4.62
N PHE A 77 -5.57 7.29 -5.11
CA PHE A 77 -5.09 8.40 -4.29
C PHE A 77 -6.28 9.14 -3.64
N ARG A 78 -7.27 9.50 -4.44
CA ARG A 78 -8.44 10.23 -3.93
C ARG A 78 -9.21 9.42 -2.88
N THR A 79 -9.36 8.12 -3.13
CA THR A 79 -10.08 7.24 -2.20
C THR A 79 -9.33 7.12 -0.87
N LEU A 80 -8.03 6.91 -0.91
CA LEU A 80 -7.20 6.83 0.30
C LEU A 80 -7.20 8.16 1.05
N ASN A 81 -7.07 9.25 0.32
CA ASN A 81 -7.06 10.58 0.93
C ASN A 81 -8.39 10.90 1.60
N ALA A 82 -9.52 10.53 0.98
CA ALA A 82 -10.83 10.69 1.57
C ALA A 82 -10.98 9.88 2.85
N GLY A 83 -10.33 8.72 2.93
CA GLY A 83 -10.28 7.89 4.13
C GLY A 83 -9.24 8.33 5.15
N LYS A 84 -8.56 9.45 4.90
CA LYS A 84 -7.53 10.02 5.78
C LYS A 84 -6.33 9.10 5.95
N ILE A 85 -6.00 8.33 4.91
CA ILE A 85 -4.85 7.44 4.92
C ILE A 85 -3.70 8.15 4.21
N LYS A 86 -2.57 8.28 4.90
CA LYS A 86 -1.37 8.88 4.33
C LYS A 86 -0.65 7.87 3.46
N ILE A 87 -0.06 8.33 2.37
CA ILE A 87 0.60 7.47 1.39
C ILE A 87 2.08 7.83 1.35
N TYR A 88 2.93 6.81 1.52
CA TYR A 88 4.39 6.97 1.47
C TYR A 88 4.92 6.11 0.34
N LEU A 89 5.95 6.61 -0.34
CA LEU A 89 6.50 5.98 -1.53
C LEU A 89 7.83 5.31 -1.25
N ALA A 90 7.95 4.05 -1.70
CA ALA A 90 9.18 3.29 -1.61
C ALA A 90 9.26 2.36 -2.80
N THR A 91 10.47 2.11 -3.32
CA THR A 91 10.70 1.20 -4.44
C THR A 91 11.99 0.43 -4.23
N GLY A 92 12.03 -0.80 -4.74
CA GLY A 92 13.26 -1.59 -4.75
C GLY A 92 13.73 -2.09 -3.40
N VAL A 93 12.85 -2.11 -2.41
CA VAL A 93 13.21 -2.52 -1.05
C VAL A 93 12.28 -3.62 -0.56
N THR A 94 12.67 -4.30 0.51
CA THR A 94 11.80 -5.27 1.17
C THR A 94 10.78 -4.54 2.05
N VAL A 95 9.74 -5.27 2.46
CA VAL A 95 8.76 -4.75 3.41
C VAL A 95 9.45 -4.28 4.69
N ARG A 96 10.39 -5.07 5.20
CA ARG A 96 11.17 -4.74 6.40
C ARG A 96 11.92 -3.43 6.24
N GLU A 97 12.62 -3.27 5.13
CA GLU A 97 13.37 -2.05 4.84
C GLU A 97 12.45 -0.84 4.71
N ALA A 98 11.30 -1.03 4.06
CA ALA A 98 10.33 0.05 3.90
C ALA A 98 9.79 0.51 5.26
N LEU A 99 9.49 -0.43 6.15
CA LEU A 99 9.04 -0.10 7.51
C LEU A 99 10.11 0.66 8.29
N GLU A 100 11.37 0.23 8.19
CA GLU A 100 12.48 0.92 8.84
C GLU A 100 12.62 2.35 8.32
N GLN A 101 12.56 2.52 7.01
CA GLN A 101 12.65 3.84 6.39
C GLN A 101 11.48 4.72 6.81
N TYR A 102 10.29 4.15 6.89
CA TYR A 102 9.10 4.88 7.34
C TYR A 102 9.30 5.39 8.78
N GLN A 103 9.75 4.51 9.67
CA GLN A 103 9.95 4.87 11.08
C GLN A 103 11.04 5.92 11.28
N LYS A 104 12.02 5.96 10.38
CA LYS A 104 13.09 6.97 10.42
C LYS A 104 12.71 8.27 9.71
N GLY A 105 11.52 8.35 9.15
CA GLY A 105 11.06 9.53 8.44
C GLY A 105 11.75 9.76 7.09
N LEU A 106 12.24 8.69 6.46
CA LEU A 106 12.99 8.79 5.22
C LEU A 106 12.15 8.65 3.95
N LEU A 107 10.88 8.26 4.07
CA LEU A 107 10.03 8.08 2.90
C LEU A 107 9.31 9.38 2.55
N ALA A 108 9.23 9.66 1.25
CA ALA A 108 8.45 10.80 0.77
C ALA A 108 6.97 10.49 0.89
N GLN A 109 6.20 11.44 1.41
CA GLN A 109 4.74 11.33 1.43
C GLN A 109 4.21 11.82 0.09
N ALA A 110 3.34 11.03 -0.54
CA ALA A 110 2.71 11.43 -1.79
C ALA A 110 1.67 12.50 -1.53
N GLN A 111 1.77 13.61 -2.25
CA GLN A 111 0.82 14.71 -2.16
C GLN A 111 -0.24 14.64 -3.28
N ASP A 112 -0.02 13.76 -4.27
CA ASP A 112 -0.91 13.52 -5.40
C ASP A 112 -0.55 12.17 -5.99
N ASN A 113 -1.37 11.69 -6.94
CA ASN A 113 -1.02 10.47 -7.66
C ASN A 113 0.30 10.66 -8.41
N ASN A 114 1.09 9.59 -8.53
CA ASN A 114 2.37 9.64 -9.23
C ASN A 114 2.39 8.84 -10.53
N VAL A 115 1.27 8.21 -10.87
CA VAL A 115 1.08 7.53 -12.16
C VAL A 115 -0.34 7.75 -12.63
N GLU A 116 -0.57 7.55 -13.91
CA GLU A 116 -1.91 7.63 -14.47
C GLU A 116 -2.70 6.36 -14.13
N GLY A 117 -4.03 6.45 -14.15
CA GLY A 117 -4.89 5.37 -13.71
C GLY A 117 -4.69 4.05 -14.44
N HIS A 118 -4.34 4.09 -15.72
CA HIS A 118 -4.13 2.88 -16.50
C HIS A 118 -2.87 2.10 -16.11
N TRP A 119 -1.99 2.70 -15.34
CA TRP A 119 -0.80 2.05 -14.81
C TRP A 119 -1.13 0.96 -13.79
N LEU A 120 -2.26 1.06 -13.17
CA LEU A 120 -2.69 0.15 -12.13
C LEU A 120 -3.71 -0.83 -12.70
#